data_76348d00e58aacc1badfb5c9fa04f99d
#
_entry.id   76348d00e58aacc1badfb5c9fa04f99d
#
_cell.length_a   1.000
_cell.length_b   1.000
_cell.length_c   1.000
_cell.angle_alpha   90.00
_cell.angle_beta   90.00
_cell.angle_gamma   90.00
#
_symmetry.space_group_name_H-M   'P 1'
#
loop_
_entity.id
_entity.type
_entity.pdbx_description
1 polymer ?
#
loop_
_entity_poly.entity_id
_entity_poly.type
_entity_poly.pdbx_seq_one_letter_code
_entity_poly.pdbx_strand_id
1 'polypeptide(L)'
;VQHVLTPHGTYIEPFVWWDNGFTEQELNWLQEQAKRAEQRAPVGGDPPEEELVKMRRSHVSWLQKTPETAWVFEKLGYIASSLNAQYYRFDLTGFGEPFQLTNYDQSEHGMYGWHQDYNGKTSRKLSLVLQLTDPSQYEGGNLQVHTGMQPQTVRKQRGLVAAFPSYVLHQVTPVTS
;
A
#
# COMPACT_ATOMS: atom_id res chain seq x y z
N VAL A 1 25.85 27.72 3.84
CA VAL A 1 24.94 28.33 2.86
C VAL A 1 23.93 27.28 2.46
N GLN A 2 22.64 27.57 2.66
CA GLN A 2 21.53 26.66 2.29
C GLN A 2 20.94 27.17 0.97
N HIS A 3 20.85 26.30 -0.03
CA HIS A 3 20.19 26.57 -1.29
C HIS A 3 18.97 25.67 -1.46
N VAL A 4 17.86 26.25 -1.82
CA VAL A 4 16.64 25.53 -2.18
C VAL A 4 16.43 25.71 -3.68
N LEU A 5 16.42 24.62 -4.41
CA LEU A 5 16.08 24.60 -5.82
C LEU A 5 14.55 24.52 -5.95
N THR A 6 13.96 25.52 -6.55
CA THR A 6 12.51 25.53 -6.86
C THR A 6 12.33 24.82 -8.20
N PRO A 7 11.58 23.71 -8.26
CA PRO A 7 11.28 23.06 -9.52
C PRO A 7 10.39 23.98 -10.38
N HIS A 8 10.59 23.95 -11.68
CA HIS A 8 9.71 24.62 -12.62
C HIS A 8 8.35 23.95 -12.61
N GLY A 9 7.42 24.51 -11.84
CA GLY A 9 5.99 24.37 -12.07
C GLY A 9 5.29 23.06 -11.72
N THR A 10 5.86 22.09 -11.01
CA THR A 10 5.15 20.88 -10.64
C THR A 10 5.19 20.65 -9.12
N TYR A 11 4.04 20.80 -8.50
CA TYR A 11 3.75 20.26 -7.18
C TYR A 11 3.86 18.74 -7.25
N ILE A 12 4.65 18.13 -6.37
CA ILE A 12 4.73 16.68 -6.26
C ILE A 12 3.59 16.22 -5.35
N GLU A 13 2.63 15.51 -5.92
CA GLU A 13 1.54 14.93 -5.15
C GLU A 13 2.09 13.92 -4.13
N PRO A 14 1.74 14.04 -2.84
CA PRO A 14 2.20 13.12 -1.81
C PRO A 14 1.70 11.69 -2.05
N PHE A 15 0.50 11.57 -2.54
CA PHE A 15 -0.11 10.36 -3.06
C PHE A 15 -1.13 10.69 -4.13
N VAL A 16 -1.38 9.74 -5.00
CA VAL A 16 -2.40 9.79 -6.05
C VAL A 16 -3.24 8.52 -5.99
N TRP A 17 -4.37 8.50 -6.70
CA TRP A 17 -5.22 7.32 -6.70
C TRP A 17 -5.86 7.07 -8.07
N TRP A 18 -6.31 5.83 -8.24
CA TRP A 18 -7.06 5.36 -9.39
C TRP A 18 -8.36 4.71 -8.92
N ASP A 19 -9.49 5.16 -9.46
CA ASP A 19 -10.82 4.64 -9.15
C ASP A 19 -11.30 3.67 -10.23
N ASN A 20 -12.19 2.76 -9.83
CA ASN A 20 -12.91 1.89 -10.75
C ASN A 20 -12.01 1.04 -11.67
N GLY A 21 -10.81 0.71 -11.22
CA GLY A 21 -9.88 -0.15 -11.95
C GLY A 21 -10.26 -1.64 -11.90
N PHE A 22 -11.14 -2.04 -10.98
CA PHE A 22 -11.54 -3.42 -10.72
C PHE A 22 -13.05 -3.56 -10.71
N THR A 23 -13.56 -4.70 -11.21
CA THR A 23 -14.96 -5.09 -11.06
C THR A 23 -15.20 -5.67 -9.67
N GLU A 24 -16.45 -5.69 -9.21
CA GLU A 24 -16.82 -6.32 -7.93
C GLU A 24 -16.45 -7.80 -7.88
N GLN A 25 -16.56 -8.52 -8.99
CA GLN A 25 -16.18 -9.92 -9.07
C GLN A 25 -14.67 -10.11 -8.83
N GLU A 26 -13.84 -9.25 -9.41
CA GLU A 26 -12.39 -9.25 -9.22
C GLU A 26 -12.00 -8.89 -7.78
N LEU A 27 -12.67 -7.88 -7.21
CA LEU A 27 -12.45 -7.48 -5.81
C LEU A 27 -12.85 -8.59 -4.84
N ASN A 28 -13.98 -9.25 -5.07
CA ASN A 28 -14.42 -10.39 -4.28
C ASN A 28 -13.41 -11.53 -4.35
N TRP A 29 -12.89 -11.84 -5.54
CA TRP A 29 -11.90 -12.88 -5.71
C TRP A 29 -10.61 -12.54 -4.93
N LEU A 30 -10.11 -11.32 -5.03
CA LEU A 30 -8.92 -10.86 -4.29
C LEU A 30 -9.15 -10.88 -2.77
N GLN A 31 -10.32 -10.48 -2.31
CA GLN A 31 -10.68 -10.50 -0.89
C GLN A 31 -10.73 -11.93 -0.34
N GLU A 32 -11.24 -12.90 -1.10
CA GLU A 32 -11.20 -14.31 -0.72
C GLU A 32 -9.77 -14.87 -0.64
N GLN A 33 -8.85 -14.43 -1.53
CA GLN A 33 -7.44 -14.78 -1.39
C GLN A 33 -6.82 -14.17 -0.12
N ALA A 34 -7.18 -12.91 0.20
CA ALA A 34 -6.68 -12.23 1.40
C ALA A 34 -7.17 -12.87 2.71
N LYS A 35 -8.37 -13.44 2.75
CA LYS A 35 -8.89 -14.18 3.91
C LYS A 35 -8.05 -15.41 4.28
N ARG A 36 -7.26 -15.94 3.33
CA ARG A 36 -6.34 -17.06 3.54
C ARG A 36 -5.00 -16.64 4.15
N ALA A 37 -4.86 -15.36 4.51
CA ALA A 37 -3.65 -14.82 5.13
C ALA A 37 -3.54 -15.34 6.56
N GLU A 38 -2.67 -16.33 6.79
CA GLU A 38 -2.43 -16.94 8.11
C GLU A 38 -1.06 -16.54 8.67
N GLN A 39 -0.15 -16.14 7.79
CA GLN A 39 1.20 -15.79 8.19
C GLN A 39 1.24 -14.40 8.80
N ARG A 40 1.82 -14.26 9.99
CA ARG A 40 2.09 -12.95 10.58
C ARG A 40 3.03 -12.15 9.69
N ALA A 41 2.68 -10.89 9.44
CA ALA A 41 3.42 -10.06 8.50
C ALA A 41 4.80 -9.69 9.07
N PRO A 42 5.89 -9.88 8.31
CA PRO A 42 7.22 -9.48 8.74
C PRO A 42 7.39 -7.95 8.76
N VAL A 43 8.34 -7.49 9.57
CA VAL A 43 8.84 -6.11 9.56
C VAL A 43 10.32 -6.15 9.22
N GLY A 44 10.81 -5.15 8.50
CA GLY A 44 12.23 -5.04 8.16
C GLY A 44 13.12 -5.03 9.38
N GLY A 45 14.25 -5.78 9.37
CA GLY A 45 15.18 -5.89 10.48
C GLY A 45 14.91 -7.05 11.44
N ASP A 46 13.86 -7.84 11.22
CA ASP A 46 13.49 -9.04 12.00
C ASP A 46 13.54 -8.83 13.51
N PRO A 47 12.78 -7.85 14.05
CA PRO A 47 12.77 -7.54 15.48
C PRO A 47 12.14 -8.69 16.29
N PRO A 48 12.42 -8.76 17.60
CA PRO A 48 11.71 -9.69 18.51
C PRO A 48 10.18 -9.52 18.41
N GLU A 49 9.44 -10.60 18.67
CA GLU A 49 7.95 -10.62 18.56
C GLU A 49 7.28 -9.47 19.34
N GLU A 50 7.79 -9.18 20.54
CA GLU A 50 7.24 -8.10 21.38
C GLU A 50 7.38 -6.70 20.76
N GLU A 51 8.42 -6.48 19.98
CA GLU A 51 8.62 -5.23 19.24
C GLU A 51 7.84 -5.24 17.93
N LEU A 52 7.81 -6.39 17.24
CA LEU A 52 7.07 -6.57 16.01
C LEU A 52 5.59 -6.23 16.20
N VAL A 53 4.94 -6.74 17.25
CA VAL A 53 3.51 -6.47 17.51
C VAL A 53 3.23 -5.01 17.87
N LYS A 54 4.22 -4.26 18.34
CA LYS A 54 4.08 -2.81 18.55
C LYS A 54 4.16 -2.04 17.23
N MET A 55 4.91 -2.57 16.27
CA MET A 55 5.11 -1.95 14.95
C MET A 55 4.05 -2.38 13.95
N ARG A 56 3.65 -3.66 13.96
CA ARG A 56 2.73 -4.23 12.99
C ARG A 56 1.92 -5.37 13.57
N ARG A 57 0.61 -5.30 13.43
CA ARG A 57 -0.35 -6.37 13.73
C ARG A 57 -1.17 -6.63 12.47
N SER A 58 -0.75 -7.59 11.68
CA SER A 58 -1.46 -7.99 10.47
C SER A 58 -1.01 -9.39 10.03
N HIS A 59 -1.86 -10.05 9.28
CA HIS A 59 -1.56 -11.32 8.64
C HIS A 59 -1.47 -11.13 7.13
N VAL A 60 -0.61 -11.90 6.48
CA VAL A 60 -0.35 -11.77 5.05
C VAL A 60 -0.39 -13.12 4.35
N SER A 61 -0.78 -13.09 3.10
CA SER A 61 -0.49 -14.10 2.10
C SER A 61 0.15 -13.44 0.88
N TRP A 62 0.82 -14.24 0.05
CA TRP A 62 1.56 -13.75 -1.10
C TRP A 62 0.94 -14.25 -2.39
N LEU A 63 0.48 -13.35 -3.22
CA LEU A 63 -0.05 -13.65 -4.54
C LEU A 63 1.12 -13.70 -5.54
N GLN A 64 1.49 -14.92 -5.95
CA GLN A 64 2.51 -15.13 -6.97
C GLN A 64 1.93 -14.86 -8.36
N LYS A 65 2.78 -14.44 -9.30
CA LYS A 65 2.40 -14.32 -10.70
C LYS A 65 2.36 -15.70 -11.34
N THR A 66 1.18 -16.20 -11.64
CA THR A 66 0.88 -17.44 -12.36
C THR A 66 -0.05 -17.14 -13.53
N PRO A 67 -0.32 -18.07 -14.44
CA PRO A 67 -1.31 -17.87 -15.49
C PRO A 67 -2.68 -17.43 -14.95
N GLU A 68 -3.11 -17.97 -13.79
CA GLU A 68 -4.41 -17.68 -13.17
C GLU A 68 -4.46 -16.28 -12.51
N THR A 69 -3.32 -15.75 -12.09
CA THR A 69 -3.20 -14.46 -11.38
C THR A 69 -2.63 -13.34 -12.27
N ALA A 70 -2.19 -13.67 -13.49
CA ALA A 70 -1.52 -12.73 -14.39
C ALA A 70 -2.34 -11.44 -14.61
N TRP A 71 -3.67 -11.57 -14.70
CA TRP A 71 -4.58 -10.47 -14.88
C TRP A 71 -4.49 -9.40 -13.78
N VAL A 72 -4.19 -9.79 -12.53
CA VAL A 72 -4.00 -8.85 -11.41
C VAL A 72 -2.75 -8.00 -11.65
N PHE A 73 -1.64 -8.68 -12.03
CA PHE A 73 -0.37 -8.03 -12.33
C PHE A 73 -0.46 -7.10 -13.54
N GLU A 74 -1.17 -7.50 -14.58
CA GLU A 74 -1.40 -6.68 -15.79
C GLU A 74 -2.20 -5.43 -15.44
N LYS A 75 -3.31 -5.60 -14.70
CA LYS A 75 -4.19 -4.50 -14.32
C LYS A 75 -3.50 -3.50 -13.39
N LEU A 76 -2.86 -3.95 -12.33
CA LEU A 76 -2.09 -3.08 -11.43
C LEU A 76 -0.87 -2.47 -12.14
N GLY A 77 -0.24 -3.19 -13.06
CA GLY A 77 0.85 -2.68 -13.89
C GLY A 77 0.41 -1.54 -14.79
N TYR A 78 -0.75 -1.67 -15.42
CA TYR A 78 -1.36 -0.58 -16.20
C TYR A 78 -1.65 0.66 -15.35
N ILE A 79 -2.30 0.47 -14.20
CA ILE A 79 -2.61 1.56 -13.25
C ILE A 79 -1.33 2.24 -12.76
N ALA A 80 -0.35 1.45 -12.33
CA ALA A 80 0.94 1.96 -11.85
C ALA A 80 1.67 2.77 -12.92
N SER A 81 1.74 2.25 -14.15
CA SER A 81 2.40 2.93 -15.28
C SER A 81 1.70 4.23 -15.63
N SER A 82 0.36 4.24 -15.63
CA SER A 82 -0.44 5.42 -15.93
C SER A 82 -0.25 6.52 -14.88
N LEU A 83 -0.36 6.18 -13.59
CA LEU A 83 -0.14 7.13 -12.50
C LEU A 83 1.30 7.62 -12.47
N ASN A 84 2.27 6.73 -12.69
CA ASN A 84 3.68 7.10 -12.73
C ASN A 84 3.99 8.06 -13.88
N ALA A 85 3.47 7.79 -15.08
CA ALA A 85 3.69 8.65 -16.24
C ALA A 85 3.14 10.06 -16.04
N GLN A 86 2.00 10.17 -15.37
CA GLN A 86 1.33 11.44 -15.12
C GLN A 86 1.98 12.24 -13.97
N TYR A 87 2.35 11.58 -12.86
CA TYR A 87 2.67 12.27 -11.60
C TYR A 87 4.13 12.16 -11.18
N TYR A 88 4.76 10.98 -11.26
CA TYR A 88 6.06 10.75 -10.63
C TYR A 88 7.23 10.60 -11.62
N ARG A 89 6.97 10.00 -12.76
CA ARG A 89 7.95 9.80 -13.85
C ARG A 89 9.21 9.03 -13.40
N PHE A 90 9.04 8.08 -12.49
CA PHE A 90 10.11 7.17 -12.13
C PHE A 90 10.43 6.21 -13.29
N ASP A 91 11.69 5.84 -13.42
CA ASP A 91 12.10 4.74 -14.28
C ASP A 91 11.73 3.42 -13.60
N LEU A 92 10.69 2.75 -14.10
CA LEU A 92 10.12 1.52 -13.55
C LEU A 92 10.25 0.39 -14.56
N THR A 93 10.75 -0.77 -14.09
CA THR A 93 10.91 -1.98 -14.91
C THR A 93 9.80 -3.01 -14.69
N GLY A 94 8.97 -2.84 -13.66
CA GLY A 94 7.86 -3.73 -13.31
C GLY A 94 7.80 -4.07 -11.82
N PHE A 95 7.02 -5.09 -11.46
CA PHE A 95 6.93 -5.59 -10.09
C PHE A 95 8.10 -6.51 -9.79
N GLY A 96 8.90 -6.19 -8.78
CA GLY A 96 10.06 -6.96 -8.35
C GLY A 96 9.74 -8.10 -7.36
N GLU A 97 8.48 -8.19 -6.91
CA GLU A 97 8.05 -9.12 -5.87
C GLU A 97 6.57 -9.51 -6.03
N PRO A 98 6.13 -10.63 -5.42
CA PRO A 98 4.72 -11.01 -5.34
C PRO A 98 3.89 -9.93 -4.63
N PHE A 99 2.57 -9.90 -4.90
CA PHE A 99 1.70 -8.99 -4.17
C PHE A 99 1.40 -9.52 -2.77
N GLN A 100 1.53 -8.63 -1.78
CA GLN A 100 1.14 -8.91 -0.41
C GLN A 100 -0.36 -8.65 -0.25
N LEU A 101 -1.12 -9.68 0.07
CA LEU A 101 -2.50 -9.57 0.51
C LEU A 101 -2.49 -9.49 2.03
N THR A 102 -2.93 -8.36 2.56
CA THR A 102 -2.83 -8.06 4.00
C THR A 102 -4.20 -8.03 4.65
N ASN A 103 -4.34 -8.73 5.76
CA ASN A 103 -5.49 -8.68 6.64
C ASN A 103 -5.13 -7.98 7.95
N TYR A 104 -5.89 -6.93 8.30
CA TYR A 104 -5.84 -6.21 9.57
C TYR A 104 -7.08 -6.57 10.35
N ASP A 105 -6.96 -7.47 11.31
CA ASP A 105 -8.07 -7.98 12.10
C ASP A 105 -8.41 -7.06 13.26
N GLN A 106 -9.70 -6.81 13.47
CA GLN A 106 -10.21 -6.02 14.58
C GLN A 106 -9.85 -6.62 15.94
N SER A 107 -9.91 -7.95 16.09
CA SER A 107 -9.63 -8.64 17.35
C SER A 107 -8.22 -8.40 17.87
N GLU A 108 -7.28 -8.09 16.97
CA GLU A 108 -5.90 -7.74 17.29
C GLU A 108 -5.63 -6.23 17.24
N HIS A 109 -6.67 -5.40 17.00
CA HIS A 109 -6.48 -4.00 16.66
C HIS A 109 -5.45 -3.83 15.53
N GLY A 110 -5.66 -4.58 14.44
CA GLY A 110 -4.74 -4.69 13.32
C GLY A 110 -4.25 -3.32 12.82
N MET A 111 -2.95 -3.17 12.68
CA MET A 111 -2.33 -1.90 12.31
C MET A 111 -0.95 -2.10 11.66
N TYR A 112 -0.44 -1.06 11.05
CA TYR A 112 0.97 -0.95 10.70
C TYR A 112 1.44 0.48 10.97
N GLY A 113 2.32 0.66 11.95
CA GLY A 113 2.84 1.96 12.36
C GLY A 113 3.63 2.68 11.26
N TRP A 114 4.08 3.89 11.54
CA TRP A 114 4.82 4.72 10.58
C TRP A 114 6.06 4.02 10.05
N HIS A 115 6.13 3.85 8.75
CA HIS A 115 7.25 3.21 8.05
C HIS A 115 7.40 3.75 6.62
N GLN A 116 8.49 3.35 5.99
CA GLN A 116 8.77 3.55 4.58
C GLN A 116 8.98 2.19 3.93
N ASP A 117 8.50 2.01 2.71
CA ASP A 117 8.73 0.77 1.95
C ASP A 117 10.15 0.70 1.36
N TYR A 118 10.77 1.86 1.16
CA TYR A 118 12.17 1.96 0.78
C TYR A 118 13.07 1.87 2.02
N ASN A 119 13.94 0.88 2.07
CA ASN A 119 14.84 0.63 3.20
C ASN A 119 16.33 0.75 2.84
N GLY A 120 16.66 1.37 1.71
CA GLY A 120 18.03 1.51 1.22
C GLY A 120 18.64 0.23 0.61
N LYS A 121 18.01 -0.94 0.79
CA LYS A 121 18.46 -2.24 0.25
C LYS A 121 17.66 -2.69 -0.95
N THR A 122 16.46 -2.17 -1.13
CA THR A 122 15.56 -2.50 -2.25
C THR A 122 15.48 -1.33 -3.23
N SER A 123 15.22 -1.63 -4.49
CA SER A 123 15.02 -0.61 -5.55
C SER A 123 13.58 -0.14 -5.66
N ARG A 124 12.74 -0.33 -4.63
CA ARG A 124 11.34 0.12 -4.63
C ARG A 124 11.26 1.62 -4.86
N LYS A 125 10.46 2.04 -5.83
CA LYS A 125 10.24 3.45 -6.19
C LYS A 125 8.83 3.91 -5.95
N LEU A 126 7.86 3.06 -6.27
CA LEU A 126 6.44 3.34 -6.19
C LEU A 126 5.73 2.24 -5.43
N SER A 127 5.00 2.62 -4.39
CA SER A 127 4.13 1.73 -3.61
C SER A 127 2.69 1.88 -4.07
N LEU A 128 1.97 0.76 -4.14
CA LEU A 128 0.55 0.72 -4.45
C LEU A 128 -0.21 0.01 -3.35
N VAL A 129 -1.39 0.54 -3.02
CA VAL A 129 -2.31 -0.07 -2.06
C VAL A 129 -3.70 -0.13 -2.70
N LEU A 130 -4.18 -1.35 -2.95
CA LEU A 130 -5.56 -1.60 -3.39
C LEU A 130 -6.44 -1.89 -2.16
N GLN A 131 -7.47 -1.08 -1.95
CA GLN A 131 -8.43 -1.27 -0.86
C GLN A 131 -9.51 -2.30 -1.25
N LEU A 132 -9.57 -3.42 -0.53
CA LEU A 132 -10.45 -4.54 -0.87
C LEU A 132 -11.75 -4.55 -0.07
N THR A 133 -11.73 -4.08 1.17
CA THR A 133 -12.88 -4.13 2.07
C THR A 133 -13.76 -2.89 1.89
N ASP A 134 -15.08 -3.08 1.93
CA ASP A 134 -16.04 -1.99 1.93
C ASP A 134 -15.87 -1.14 3.20
N PRO A 135 -15.73 0.19 3.09
CA PRO A 135 -15.51 1.07 4.24
C PRO A 135 -16.65 1.06 5.26
N SER A 136 -17.85 0.60 4.90
CA SER A 136 -18.96 0.43 5.84
C SER A 136 -18.81 -0.76 6.79
N GLN A 137 -17.84 -1.65 6.53
CA GLN A 137 -17.63 -2.89 7.27
C GLN A 137 -16.60 -2.76 8.40
N TYR A 138 -15.94 -1.60 8.56
CA TYR A 138 -14.90 -1.42 9.57
C TYR A 138 -14.68 0.05 9.92
N GLU A 139 -14.21 0.30 11.13
CA GLU A 139 -13.73 1.60 11.59
C GLU A 139 -12.22 1.55 11.86
N GLY A 140 -11.56 2.71 11.88
CA GLY A 140 -10.10 2.75 11.93
C GLY A 140 -9.47 2.26 10.63
N GLY A 141 -8.30 1.61 10.67
CA GLY A 141 -7.63 1.06 9.48
C GLY A 141 -7.35 2.11 8.39
N ASN A 142 -7.14 3.37 8.75
CA ASN A 142 -6.90 4.44 7.79
C ASN A 142 -5.47 4.37 7.25
N LEU A 143 -5.34 4.32 5.93
CA LEU A 143 -4.06 4.59 5.28
C LEU A 143 -3.76 6.08 5.38
N GLN A 144 -2.68 6.43 6.05
CA GLN A 144 -2.20 7.79 6.20
C GLN A 144 -0.81 7.95 5.60
N VAL A 145 -0.59 9.07 4.93
CA VAL A 145 0.66 9.44 4.26
C VAL A 145 1.18 10.75 4.85
N HIS A 146 2.45 10.83 5.16
CA HIS A 146 3.06 11.99 5.81
C HIS A 146 4.18 12.60 4.96
N THR A 147 3.90 13.75 4.35
CA THR A 147 4.84 14.49 3.50
C THR A 147 5.00 15.95 3.89
N GLY A 148 4.40 16.38 5.00
CA GLY A 148 4.41 17.78 5.44
C GLY A 148 4.18 17.91 6.93
N MET A 149 3.51 18.98 7.33
CA MET A 149 3.27 19.28 8.74
C MET A 149 2.25 18.31 9.39
N GLN A 150 1.30 17.81 8.63
CA GLN A 150 0.22 16.94 9.10
C GLN A 150 0.08 15.72 8.18
N PRO A 151 -0.21 14.54 8.73
CA PRO A 151 -0.56 13.37 7.93
C PRO A 151 -1.84 13.62 7.13
N GLN A 152 -1.86 13.11 5.91
CA GLN A 152 -3.04 13.11 5.04
C GLN A 152 -3.63 11.70 5.00
N THR A 153 -4.95 11.60 5.13
CA THR A 153 -5.65 10.31 5.08
C THR A 153 -6.13 10.04 3.65
N VAL A 154 -5.74 8.90 3.11
CA VAL A 154 -6.28 8.39 1.86
C VAL A 154 -7.74 8.02 2.10
N ARG A 155 -8.64 8.47 1.22
CA ARG A 155 -10.06 8.13 1.37
C ARG A 155 -10.28 6.62 1.31
N LYS A 156 -11.18 6.13 2.13
CA LYS A 156 -11.62 4.74 2.09
C LYS A 156 -12.61 4.54 0.96
N GLN A 157 -12.26 3.66 0.04
CA GLN A 157 -13.18 3.27 -1.04
C GLN A 157 -12.76 1.89 -1.55
N ARG A 158 -13.70 0.95 -1.58
CA ARG A 158 -13.47 -0.36 -2.16
C ARG A 158 -13.06 -0.24 -3.64
N GLY A 159 -11.97 -0.90 -4.02
CA GLY A 159 -11.42 -0.86 -5.39
C GLY A 159 -10.54 0.36 -5.70
N LEU A 160 -10.36 1.29 -4.77
CA LEU A 160 -9.42 2.38 -4.92
C LEU A 160 -7.98 1.85 -4.85
N VAL A 161 -7.16 2.23 -5.81
CA VAL A 161 -5.71 2.00 -5.81
C VAL A 161 -5.01 3.31 -5.45
N ALA A 162 -4.44 3.40 -4.26
CA ALA A 162 -3.56 4.51 -3.90
C ALA A 162 -2.13 4.21 -4.37
N ALA A 163 -1.42 5.23 -4.82
CA ALA A 163 -0.01 5.15 -5.21
C ALA A 163 0.77 6.32 -4.61
N PHE A 164 1.96 6.03 -4.07
CA PHE A 164 2.86 7.03 -3.49
C PHE A 164 4.32 6.58 -3.63
N PRO A 165 5.29 7.52 -3.63
CA PRO A 165 6.70 7.15 -3.64
C PRO A 165 7.06 6.28 -2.43
N SER A 166 7.81 5.19 -2.64
CA SER A 166 8.11 4.20 -1.60
C SER A 166 8.93 4.75 -0.42
N TYR A 167 9.55 5.92 -0.58
CA TYR A 167 10.26 6.64 0.49
C TYR A 167 9.34 7.53 1.35
N VAL A 168 8.05 7.64 0.99
CA VAL A 168 7.12 8.46 1.75
C VAL A 168 6.69 7.70 3.01
N LEU A 169 6.73 8.40 4.15
CA LEU A 169 6.33 7.87 5.44
C LEU A 169 4.82 7.64 5.45
N HIS A 170 4.40 6.43 5.81
CA HIS A 170 2.98 6.07 5.82
C HIS A 170 2.66 5.07 6.92
N GLN A 171 1.39 4.94 7.24
CA GLN A 171 0.89 3.99 8.25
C GLN A 171 -0.51 3.50 7.91
N VAL A 172 -0.91 2.40 8.54
CA VAL A 172 -2.30 1.98 8.69
C VAL A 172 -2.67 2.10 10.16
N THR A 173 -3.64 2.95 10.48
CA THR A 173 -4.10 3.14 11.87
C THR A 173 -4.78 1.87 12.39
N PRO A 174 -4.89 1.67 13.72
CA PRO A 174 -5.60 0.51 14.26
C PRO A 174 -7.03 0.39 13.73
N VAL A 175 -7.42 -0.86 13.42
CA VAL A 175 -8.82 -1.21 13.18
C VAL A 175 -9.51 -1.28 14.54
N THR A 176 -10.64 -0.59 14.68
CA THR A 176 -11.34 -0.42 15.96
C THR A 176 -12.68 -1.14 16.02
N SER A 177 -13.32 -1.36 14.87
CA SER A 177 -14.56 -2.17 14.75
C SER A 177 -14.69 -2.78 13.36
#